data_a1b5d93446f44e00d6e346824f23ba14
#
_entry.id   a1b5d93446f44e00d6e346824f23ba14
#
_cell.length_a   1.000
_cell.length_b   1.000
_cell.length_c   1.000
_cell.angle_alpha   90.00
_cell.angle_beta   90.00
_cell.angle_gamma   90.00
#
_symmetry.space_group_name_H-M   'P 1'
#
loop_
_entity.id
_entity.type
_entity.pdbx_description
1 polymer ?
#
loop_
_entity_poly.entity_id
_entity_poly.type
_entity_poly.pdbx_seq_one_letter_code
_entity_poly.pdbx_strand_id
1 'polypeptide(L)'
;MNKKVTKCSLTLYTILSIVLIGAFIVSWIVVEVKWELFIYLTFWSFWSILFYILSITICDWLIYYNISFSQSYLFFVRNHYIRIAMPFAIAVVFLYWILIIMGEQFLPLSGGINILFSIFFHGFICAFGVIDVIIREHYYMEYYGIDILIITGVYIGYVIVVACAKYCADKDAYEFMEISEVRQLVAAGLIIYVIILGAYALFMFVTSRIFNKEDVKIKEEDKVRVVQLAVRRGNN
;
A
#
# COMPACT_ATOMS: atom_id res chain seq x y z
N MET A 1 18.98 -12.48 10.99
CA MET A 1 17.67 -11.87 11.16
C MET A 1 16.61 -12.96 11.25
N ASN A 2 16.25 -13.40 12.44
CA ASN A 2 15.32 -14.52 12.65
C ASN A 2 14.31 -14.13 13.74
N LYS A 3 13.44 -13.14 13.46
CA LYS A 3 12.21 -13.08 14.25
C LYS A 3 11.34 -14.24 13.79
N LYS A 4 11.09 -15.18 14.69
CA LYS A 4 10.16 -16.28 14.45
C LYS A 4 8.81 -15.68 14.09
N VAL A 5 8.28 -16.02 12.92
CA VAL A 5 6.88 -15.76 12.60
C VAL A 5 6.05 -16.42 13.69
N THR A 6 5.29 -15.62 14.43
CA THR A 6 4.45 -16.17 15.50
C THR A 6 3.17 -16.75 14.89
N LYS A 7 2.61 -17.80 15.51
CA LYS A 7 1.31 -18.33 15.06
C LYS A 7 0.23 -17.24 15.02
N CYS A 8 0.27 -16.32 15.98
CA CYS A 8 -0.68 -15.22 16.05
C CYS A 8 -0.58 -14.28 14.85
N SER A 9 0.64 -13.84 14.46
CA SER A 9 0.82 -12.99 13.28
C SER A 9 0.38 -13.72 12.01
N LEU A 10 0.77 -14.98 11.85
CA LEU A 10 0.40 -15.81 10.70
C LEU A 10 -1.12 -15.93 10.56
N THR A 11 -1.82 -16.22 11.67
CA THR A 11 -3.29 -16.31 11.68
C THR A 11 -3.93 -14.98 11.32
N LEU A 12 -3.46 -13.86 11.90
CA LEU A 12 -3.97 -12.53 11.60
C LEU A 12 -3.85 -12.19 10.11
N TYR A 13 -2.67 -12.37 9.51
CA TYR A 13 -2.46 -12.05 8.09
C TYR A 13 -3.21 -12.99 7.16
N THR A 14 -3.40 -14.24 7.55
CA THR A 14 -4.25 -15.19 6.79
C THR A 14 -5.70 -14.73 6.80
N ILE A 15 -6.24 -14.31 7.95
CA ILE A 15 -7.60 -13.77 8.06
C ILE A 15 -7.74 -12.50 7.22
N LEU A 16 -6.78 -11.55 7.32
CA LEU A 16 -6.78 -10.33 6.52
C LEU A 16 -6.77 -10.63 5.03
N SER A 17 -5.96 -11.59 4.59
CA SER A 17 -5.93 -12.03 3.18
C SER A 17 -7.28 -12.55 2.72
N ILE A 18 -7.95 -13.39 3.53
CA ILE A 18 -9.27 -13.93 3.21
C ILE A 18 -10.32 -12.81 3.11
N VAL A 19 -10.31 -11.86 4.05
CA VAL A 19 -11.23 -10.70 4.04
C VAL A 19 -11.02 -9.84 2.79
N LEU A 20 -9.77 -9.54 2.44
CA LEU A 20 -9.46 -8.73 1.24
C LEU A 20 -9.82 -9.46 -0.06
N ILE A 21 -9.56 -10.77 -0.15
CA ILE A 21 -10.00 -11.59 -1.30
C ILE A 21 -11.52 -11.60 -1.39
N GLY A 22 -12.21 -11.78 -0.25
CA GLY A 22 -13.67 -11.72 -0.20
C GLY A 22 -14.21 -10.38 -0.69
N ALA A 23 -13.64 -9.28 -0.23
CA ALA A 23 -14.01 -7.93 -0.68
C ALA A 23 -13.76 -7.74 -2.18
N PHE A 24 -12.65 -8.27 -2.71
CA PHE A 24 -12.37 -8.28 -4.15
C PHE A 24 -13.45 -9.03 -4.94
N ILE A 25 -13.78 -10.25 -4.52
CA ILE A 25 -14.79 -11.08 -5.18
C ILE A 25 -16.16 -10.37 -5.17
N VAL A 26 -16.56 -9.81 -4.01
CA VAL A 26 -17.84 -9.09 -3.90
C VAL A 26 -17.85 -7.86 -4.81
N SER A 27 -16.77 -7.06 -4.84
CA SER A 27 -16.66 -5.92 -5.76
C SER A 27 -16.81 -6.34 -7.21
N TRP A 28 -16.18 -7.47 -7.56
CA TRP A 28 -16.25 -8.02 -8.92
C TRP A 28 -17.65 -8.52 -9.30
N ILE A 29 -18.42 -9.00 -8.32
CA ILE A 29 -19.80 -9.47 -8.56
C ILE A 29 -20.76 -8.28 -8.64
N VAL A 30 -20.63 -7.30 -7.75
CA VAL A 30 -21.57 -6.18 -7.61
C VAL A 30 -21.48 -5.18 -8.75
N VAL A 31 -20.26 -4.91 -9.24
CA VAL A 31 -20.07 -3.94 -10.34
C VAL A 31 -20.48 -4.59 -11.67
N GLU A 32 -21.46 -4.00 -12.37
CA GLU A 32 -21.96 -4.51 -13.63
C GLU A 32 -20.90 -4.47 -14.74
N VAL A 33 -20.24 -3.34 -14.89
CA VAL A 33 -19.21 -3.12 -15.92
C VAL A 33 -17.82 -3.25 -15.30
N LYS A 34 -17.24 -4.43 -15.41
CA LYS A 34 -16.00 -4.83 -14.68
C LYS A 34 -14.79 -3.93 -14.95
N TRP A 35 -14.61 -3.46 -16.18
CA TRP A 35 -13.47 -2.64 -16.55
C TRP A 35 -13.55 -1.23 -15.92
N GLU A 36 -14.74 -0.73 -15.57
CA GLU A 36 -14.91 0.55 -14.90
C GLU A 36 -14.22 0.58 -13.51
N LEU A 37 -14.02 -0.58 -12.88
CA LEU A 37 -13.23 -0.63 -11.63
C LEU A 37 -11.81 -0.07 -11.81
N PHE A 38 -11.22 -0.24 -12.99
CA PHE A 38 -9.84 0.19 -13.24
C PHE A 38 -9.68 1.69 -13.43
N ILE A 39 -10.74 2.45 -13.65
CA ILE A 39 -10.68 3.91 -13.74
C ILE A 39 -10.64 4.59 -12.37
N TYR A 40 -10.97 3.86 -11.29
CA TYR A 40 -10.95 4.43 -9.93
C TYR A 40 -9.61 4.22 -9.24
N LEU A 41 -9.00 5.32 -8.79
CA LEU A 41 -7.74 5.27 -8.00
C LEU A 41 -7.88 4.41 -6.74
N THR A 42 -9.07 4.42 -6.14
CA THR A 42 -9.44 3.58 -4.98
C THR A 42 -9.17 2.10 -5.26
N PHE A 43 -9.49 1.64 -6.46
CA PHE A 43 -9.31 0.24 -6.83
C PHE A 43 -7.82 -0.11 -7.03
N TRP A 44 -7.02 0.79 -7.58
CA TRP A 44 -5.57 0.63 -7.68
C TRP A 44 -4.90 0.59 -6.31
N SER A 45 -5.36 1.46 -5.39
CA SER A 45 -4.93 1.43 -4.00
C SER A 45 -5.28 0.10 -3.33
N PHE A 46 -6.51 -0.36 -3.48
CA PHE A 46 -6.96 -1.67 -2.96
C PHE A 46 -6.10 -2.82 -3.50
N TRP A 47 -5.88 -2.89 -4.82
CA TRP A 47 -5.03 -3.89 -5.44
C TRP A 47 -3.61 -3.88 -4.88
N SER A 48 -3.03 -2.70 -4.71
CA SER A 48 -1.69 -2.56 -4.16
C SER A 48 -1.59 -3.15 -2.75
N ILE A 49 -2.53 -2.84 -1.87
CA ILE A 49 -2.57 -3.39 -0.51
C ILE A 49 -2.92 -4.89 -0.50
N LEU A 50 -3.87 -5.34 -1.32
CA LEU A 50 -4.22 -6.76 -1.44
C LEU A 50 -2.99 -7.59 -1.84
N PHE A 51 -2.28 -7.19 -2.90
CA PHE A 51 -1.09 -7.90 -3.36
C PHE A 51 0.04 -7.85 -2.33
N TYR A 52 0.20 -6.73 -1.62
CA TYR A 52 1.14 -6.64 -0.52
C TYR A 52 0.82 -7.66 0.59
N ILE A 53 -0.42 -7.65 1.10
CA ILE A 53 -0.84 -8.55 2.19
C ILE A 53 -0.75 -10.02 1.77
N LEU A 54 -1.14 -10.37 0.55
CA LEU A 54 -0.98 -11.72 0.02
C LEU A 54 0.48 -12.14 -0.06
N SER A 55 1.34 -11.27 -0.60
CA SER A 55 2.77 -11.56 -0.75
C SER A 55 3.43 -11.79 0.62
N ILE A 56 3.14 -10.95 1.59
CA ILE A 56 3.72 -11.08 2.93
C ILE A 56 3.16 -12.31 3.66
N THR A 57 1.87 -12.61 3.49
CA THR A 57 1.25 -13.81 4.06
C THR A 57 1.89 -15.08 3.51
N ILE A 58 2.11 -15.15 2.19
CA ILE A 58 2.81 -16.28 1.56
C ILE A 58 4.24 -16.40 2.11
N CYS A 59 4.98 -15.29 2.19
CA CYS A 59 6.33 -15.29 2.77
C CYS A 59 6.34 -15.83 4.22
N ASP A 60 5.38 -15.42 5.05
CA ASP A 60 5.29 -15.88 6.43
C ASP A 60 4.97 -17.37 6.53
N TRP A 61 4.09 -17.88 5.67
CA TRP A 61 3.82 -19.33 5.59
C TRP A 61 5.07 -20.11 5.18
N LEU A 62 5.81 -19.65 4.17
CA LEU A 62 7.06 -20.29 3.74
C LEU A 62 8.10 -20.32 4.87
N ILE A 63 8.26 -19.20 5.60
CA ILE A 63 9.16 -19.15 6.76
C ILE A 63 8.69 -20.09 7.87
N TYR A 64 7.39 -20.13 8.17
CA TYR A 64 6.84 -20.98 9.22
C TYR A 64 7.07 -22.46 8.97
N TYR A 65 6.95 -22.90 7.71
CA TYR A 65 7.20 -24.29 7.32
C TYR A 65 8.66 -24.57 6.94
N ASN A 66 9.59 -23.62 7.15
CA ASN A 66 11.00 -23.73 6.79
C ASN A 66 11.23 -24.07 5.29
N ILE A 67 10.35 -23.59 4.41
CA ILE A 67 10.49 -23.76 2.97
C ILE A 67 11.46 -22.70 2.47
N SER A 68 12.50 -23.12 1.74
CA SER A 68 13.48 -22.20 1.15
C SER A 68 12.85 -21.41 0.02
N PHE A 69 13.04 -20.09 0.03
CA PHE A 69 12.62 -19.19 -1.04
C PHE A 69 13.58 -17.99 -1.14
N SER A 70 13.38 -17.15 -2.16
CA SER A 70 14.25 -16.02 -2.42
C SER A 70 14.26 -15.00 -1.27
N GLN A 71 15.40 -14.82 -0.65
CA GLN A 71 15.61 -13.79 0.39
C GLN A 71 15.46 -12.37 -0.19
N SER A 72 15.84 -12.19 -1.46
CA SER A 72 15.68 -10.91 -2.17
C SER A 72 14.20 -10.55 -2.34
N TYR A 73 13.34 -11.53 -2.64
CA TYR A 73 11.90 -11.32 -2.74
C TYR A 73 11.29 -10.94 -1.38
N LEU A 74 11.64 -11.67 -0.32
CA LEU A 74 11.21 -11.33 1.04
C LEU A 74 11.62 -9.91 1.43
N PHE A 75 12.86 -9.55 1.12
CA PHE A 75 13.38 -8.22 1.38
C PHE A 75 12.59 -7.14 0.63
N PHE A 76 12.33 -7.36 -0.67
CA PHE A 76 11.53 -6.45 -1.49
C PHE A 76 10.11 -6.28 -0.91
N VAL A 77 9.41 -7.37 -0.62
CA VAL A 77 8.04 -7.33 -0.08
C VAL A 77 7.99 -6.58 1.25
N ARG A 78 8.92 -6.85 2.16
CA ARG A 78 8.92 -6.23 3.50
C ARG A 78 9.32 -4.77 3.50
N ASN A 79 10.20 -4.35 2.60
CA ASN A 79 10.81 -3.03 2.69
C ASN A 79 10.34 -2.07 1.59
N HIS A 80 10.18 -2.54 0.36
CA HIS A 80 9.79 -1.68 -0.75
C HIS A 80 8.29 -1.70 -1.01
N TYR A 81 7.67 -2.88 -0.99
CA TYR A 81 6.29 -2.98 -1.44
C TYR A 81 5.32 -2.17 -0.57
N ILE A 82 5.46 -2.20 0.76
CA ILE A 82 4.61 -1.40 1.65
C ILE A 82 4.77 0.11 1.39
N ARG A 83 6.00 0.56 1.08
CA ARG A 83 6.28 1.96 0.76
C ARG A 83 5.68 2.41 -0.56
N ILE A 84 5.41 1.48 -1.47
CA ILE A 84 4.72 1.74 -2.72
C ILE A 84 3.21 1.73 -2.51
N ALA A 85 2.68 0.75 -1.78
CA ALA A 85 1.25 0.56 -1.60
C ALA A 85 0.60 1.63 -0.68
N MET A 86 1.26 1.99 0.42
CA MET A 86 0.72 2.93 1.41
C MET A 86 0.47 4.35 0.89
N PRO A 87 1.32 4.97 0.07
CA PRO A 87 1.05 6.29 -0.49
C PRO A 87 -0.25 6.36 -1.28
N PHE A 88 -0.57 5.33 -2.07
CA PHE A 88 -1.86 5.26 -2.77
C PHE A 88 -3.03 5.15 -1.80
N ALA A 89 -2.91 4.33 -0.75
CA ALA A 89 -3.96 4.19 0.25
C ALA A 89 -4.21 5.50 1.03
N ILE A 90 -3.15 6.17 1.46
CA ILE A 90 -3.23 7.45 2.17
C ILE A 90 -3.82 8.54 1.25
N ALA A 91 -3.35 8.60 -0.01
CA ALA A 91 -3.86 9.58 -0.98
C ALA A 91 -5.36 9.38 -1.26
N VAL A 92 -5.81 8.13 -1.40
CA VAL A 92 -7.23 7.80 -1.61
C VAL A 92 -8.07 8.19 -0.40
N VAL A 93 -7.63 7.89 0.83
CA VAL A 93 -8.33 8.33 2.04
C VAL A 93 -8.45 9.85 2.09
N PHE A 94 -7.34 10.55 1.83
CA PHE A 94 -7.30 12.00 1.88
C PHE A 94 -8.23 12.64 0.82
N LEU A 95 -8.15 12.19 -0.41
CA LEU A 95 -9.02 12.66 -1.51
C LEU A 95 -10.49 12.37 -1.22
N TYR A 96 -10.81 11.16 -0.78
CA TYR A 96 -12.18 10.77 -0.47
C TYR A 96 -12.81 11.68 0.60
N TRP A 97 -12.12 11.92 1.71
CA TRP A 97 -12.66 12.76 2.78
C TRP A 97 -12.77 14.23 2.37
N ILE A 98 -11.83 14.76 1.58
CA ILE A 98 -11.94 16.11 1.02
C ILE A 98 -13.23 16.24 0.20
N LEU A 99 -13.48 15.28 -0.66
CA LEU A 99 -14.62 15.31 -1.58
C LEU A 99 -15.95 15.16 -0.81
N ILE A 100 -16.02 14.32 0.23
CA ILE A 100 -17.19 14.28 1.13
C ILE A 100 -17.43 15.65 1.79
N ILE A 101 -16.39 16.30 2.29
CA ILE A 101 -16.49 17.63 2.92
C ILE A 101 -16.99 18.69 1.91
N MET A 102 -16.60 18.55 0.65
CA MET A 102 -17.07 19.42 -0.45
C MET A 102 -18.51 19.13 -0.88
N GLY A 103 -19.16 18.12 -0.30
CA GLY A 103 -20.57 17.80 -0.57
C GLY A 103 -20.78 16.88 -1.78
N GLU A 104 -19.70 16.34 -2.35
CA GLU A 104 -19.80 15.43 -3.48
C GLU A 104 -20.30 14.04 -3.05
N GLN A 105 -21.30 13.50 -3.75
CA GLN A 105 -21.80 12.15 -3.52
C GLN A 105 -21.12 11.16 -4.46
N PHE A 106 -20.17 10.36 -3.92
CA PHE A 106 -19.25 9.55 -4.71
C PHE A 106 -19.75 8.17 -5.15
N LEU A 107 -20.91 7.74 -4.71
CA LEU A 107 -21.40 6.41 -5.06
C LEU A 107 -22.87 6.45 -5.49
N PRO A 108 -23.13 6.05 -6.74
CA PRO A 108 -24.50 5.92 -7.25
C PRO A 108 -25.24 4.72 -6.64
N LEU A 109 -24.65 4.08 -5.64
CA LEU A 109 -25.23 2.89 -5.03
C LEU A 109 -26.21 3.32 -3.91
N SER A 110 -27.49 3.07 -4.02
CA SER A 110 -28.50 3.34 -3.00
C SER A 110 -28.51 2.29 -1.90
N GLY A 111 -28.35 2.68 -0.64
CA GLY A 111 -28.55 1.80 0.52
C GLY A 111 -27.35 1.65 1.46
N GLY A 112 -27.55 1.04 2.63
CA GLY A 112 -26.54 0.88 3.67
C GLY A 112 -25.31 0.06 3.30
N ILE A 113 -25.43 -0.81 2.29
CA ILE A 113 -24.29 -1.59 1.75
C ILE A 113 -23.22 -0.64 1.18
N ASN A 114 -23.61 0.47 0.61
CA ASN A 114 -22.71 1.44 -0.02
C ASN A 114 -21.85 2.19 0.99
N ILE A 115 -22.43 2.55 2.13
CA ILE A 115 -21.70 3.19 3.21
C ILE A 115 -20.63 2.23 3.73
N LEU A 116 -20.97 0.95 3.91
CA LEU A 116 -20.00 -0.05 4.36
C LEU A 116 -18.89 -0.27 3.33
N PHE A 117 -19.22 -0.36 2.04
CA PHE A 117 -18.24 -0.45 0.96
C PHE A 117 -17.33 0.78 0.92
N SER A 118 -17.91 1.96 1.02
CA SER A 118 -17.17 3.21 1.02
C SER A 118 -16.20 3.29 2.20
N ILE A 119 -16.66 3.02 3.41
CA ILE A 119 -15.80 2.99 4.61
C ILE A 119 -14.70 1.93 4.44
N PHE A 120 -15.02 0.76 3.90
CA PHE A 120 -14.05 -0.30 3.69
C PHE A 120 -12.95 0.12 2.71
N PHE A 121 -13.32 0.55 1.51
CA PHE A 121 -12.34 0.90 0.47
C PHE A 121 -11.58 2.19 0.73
N HIS A 122 -12.14 3.14 1.48
CA HIS A 122 -11.52 4.43 1.75
C HIS A 122 -11.00 4.60 3.19
N GLY A 123 -11.20 3.63 4.07
CA GLY A 123 -10.76 3.68 5.45
C GLY A 123 -9.98 2.45 5.89
N PHE A 124 -10.63 1.28 5.86
CA PHE A 124 -10.03 0.04 6.37
C PHE A 124 -8.76 -0.38 5.64
N ILE A 125 -8.68 -0.15 4.33
CA ILE A 125 -7.50 -0.51 3.54
C ILE A 125 -6.27 0.23 4.04
N CYS A 126 -6.39 1.54 4.29
CA CYS A 126 -5.32 2.32 4.89
C CYS A 126 -5.01 1.85 6.32
N ALA A 127 -6.03 1.56 7.13
CA ALA A 127 -5.86 1.07 8.49
C ALA A 127 -5.08 -0.26 8.53
N PHE A 128 -5.33 -1.18 7.60
CA PHE A 128 -4.57 -2.43 7.51
C PHE A 128 -3.09 -2.19 7.25
N GLY A 129 -2.74 -1.26 6.36
CA GLY A 129 -1.36 -0.88 6.12
C GLY A 129 -0.69 -0.26 7.36
N VAL A 130 -1.41 0.59 8.09
CA VAL A 130 -0.92 1.18 9.36
C VAL A 130 -0.71 0.10 10.42
N ILE A 131 -1.64 -0.84 10.58
CA ILE A 131 -1.51 -1.98 11.50
C ILE A 131 -0.28 -2.81 11.16
N ASP A 132 -0.04 -3.08 9.88
CA ASP A 132 1.13 -3.82 9.45
C ASP A 132 2.43 -3.09 9.82
N VAL A 133 2.50 -1.79 9.58
CA VAL A 133 3.66 -0.95 9.95
C VAL A 133 3.94 -1.00 11.46
N ILE A 134 2.89 -1.04 12.30
CA ILE A 134 3.04 -1.11 13.76
C ILE A 134 3.49 -2.50 14.22
N ILE A 135 2.91 -3.56 13.64
CA ILE A 135 3.18 -4.95 14.08
C ILE A 135 4.51 -5.47 13.55
N ARG A 136 4.90 -5.06 12.34
CA ARG A 136 6.12 -5.55 11.67
C ARG A 136 7.26 -4.54 11.79
N GLU A 137 8.45 -5.06 12.01
CA GLU A 137 9.67 -4.29 11.86
C GLU A 137 9.96 -4.10 10.37
N HIS A 138 9.87 -2.88 9.91
CA HIS A 138 10.32 -2.48 8.59
C HIS A 138 11.70 -1.86 8.69
N TYR A 139 12.64 -2.29 7.83
CA TYR A 139 13.95 -1.69 7.79
C TYR A 139 13.86 -0.31 7.14
N TYR A 140 14.31 0.69 7.86
CA TYR A 140 14.52 2.00 7.27
C TYR A 140 15.68 1.92 6.27
N MET A 141 15.40 2.18 5.01
CA MET A 141 16.40 2.26 3.96
C MET A 141 16.45 3.67 3.38
N GLU A 142 17.67 4.15 3.17
CA GLU A 142 17.91 5.49 2.62
C GLU A 142 17.65 5.60 1.10
N TYR A 143 17.34 4.48 0.43
CA TYR A 143 17.15 4.44 -1.03
C TYR A 143 15.68 4.71 -1.41
N TYR A 144 15.37 5.98 -1.64
CA TYR A 144 14.02 6.43 -2.04
C TYR A 144 13.76 6.40 -3.54
N GLY A 145 14.83 6.41 -4.36
CA GLY A 145 14.72 6.59 -5.81
C GLY A 145 13.92 5.49 -6.51
N ILE A 146 14.15 4.22 -6.11
CA ILE A 146 13.44 3.07 -6.70
C ILE A 146 11.95 3.11 -6.34
N ASP A 147 11.61 3.42 -5.11
CA ASP A 147 10.22 3.49 -4.65
C ASP A 147 9.46 4.57 -5.43
N ILE A 148 10.05 5.77 -5.57
CA ILE A 148 9.47 6.87 -6.34
C ILE A 148 9.33 6.49 -7.82
N LEU A 149 10.32 5.83 -8.41
CA LEU A 149 10.26 5.38 -9.80
C LEU A 149 9.09 4.40 -10.01
N ILE A 150 8.90 3.44 -9.12
CA ILE A 150 7.81 2.46 -9.21
C ILE A 150 6.46 3.15 -8.98
N ILE A 151 6.34 4.03 -7.97
CA ILE A 151 5.11 4.83 -7.73
C ILE A 151 4.76 5.64 -8.98
N THR A 152 5.73 6.30 -9.58
CA THR A 152 5.55 7.08 -10.81
C THR A 152 5.08 6.18 -11.96
N GLY A 153 5.71 5.02 -12.15
CA GLY A 153 5.34 4.07 -13.20
C GLY A 153 3.91 3.53 -13.04
N VAL A 154 3.53 3.16 -11.81
CA VAL A 154 2.16 2.72 -11.49
C VAL A 154 1.15 3.85 -11.75
N TYR A 155 1.50 5.07 -11.33
CA TYR A 155 0.65 6.24 -11.53
C TYR A 155 0.47 6.60 -13.01
N ILE A 156 1.54 6.54 -13.81
CA ILE A 156 1.44 6.74 -15.26
C ILE A 156 0.52 5.68 -15.89
N GLY A 157 0.65 4.42 -15.49
CA GLY A 157 -0.26 3.35 -15.91
C GLY A 157 -1.72 3.67 -15.60
N TYR A 158 -2.01 4.16 -14.38
CA TYR A 158 -3.33 4.62 -13.99
C TYR A 158 -3.85 5.75 -14.90
N VAL A 159 -3.04 6.79 -15.12
CA VAL A 159 -3.43 7.93 -15.99
C VAL A 159 -3.72 7.49 -17.42
N ILE A 160 -2.94 6.54 -17.95
CA ILE A 160 -3.19 5.97 -19.28
C ILE A 160 -4.55 5.26 -19.31
N VAL A 161 -4.90 4.47 -18.30
CA VAL A 161 -6.20 3.78 -18.22
C VAL A 161 -7.34 4.79 -18.17
N VAL A 162 -7.22 5.84 -17.34
CA VAL A 162 -8.23 6.91 -17.25
C VAL A 162 -8.38 7.65 -18.57
N ALA A 163 -7.27 7.98 -19.23
CA ALA A 163 -7.30 8.63 -20.54
C ALA A 163 -7.95 7.72 -21.60
N CYS A 164 -7.62 6.44 -21.64
CA CYS A 164 -8.26 5.48 -22.54
C CYS A 164 -9.77 5.36 -22.28
N ALA A 165 -10.19 5.32 -21.01
CA ALA A 165 -11.60 5.29 -20.64
C ALA A 165 -12.34 6.54 -21.15
N LYS A 166 -11.75 7.73 -20.94
CA LYS A 166 -12.33 9.00 -21.39
C LYS A 166 -12.44 9.08 -22.91
N TYR A 167 -11.33 8.84 -23.62
CA TYR A 167 -11.28 9.12 -25.07
C TYR A 167 -11.76 7.94 -25.94
N CYS A 168 -11.76 6.70 -25.44
CA CYS A 168 -12.21 5.55 -26.21
C CYS A 168 -13.64 5.08 -25.83
N ALA A 169 -14.08 5.34 -24.60
CA ALA A 169 -15.38 4.87 -24.10
C ALA A 169 -16.29 6.00 -23.58
N ASP A 170 -15.84 7.26 -23.66
CA ASP A 170 -16.52 8.45 -23.14
C ASP A 170 -16.96 8.29 -21.67
N LYS A 171 -16.07 7.72 -20.85
CA LYS A 171 -16.29 7.49 -19.44
C LYS A 171 -15.34 8.33 -18.60
N ASP A 172 -15.89 9.16 -17.73
CA ASP A 172 -15.12 9.89 -16.72
C ASP A 172 -14.84 9.00 -15.50
N ALA A 173 -13.61 9.10 -14.96
CA ALA A 173 -13.24 8.38 -13.75
C ALA A 173 -14.09 8.82 -12.54
N TYR A 174 -14.47 10.09 -12.54
CA TYR A 174 -15.31 10.68 -11.51
C TYR A 174 -16.29 11.66 -12.18
N GLU A 175 -17.59 11.49 -11.93
CA GLU A 175 -18.67 12.30 -12.55
C GLU A 175 -18.50 13.82 -12.31
N PHE A 176 -17.94 14.20 -11.15
CA PHE A 176 -17.66 15.60 -10.83
C PHE A 176 -16.50 16.21 -11.62
N MET A 177 -15.68 15.38 -12.26
CA MET A 177 -14.54 15.81 -13.07
C MET A 177 -14.94 16.10 -14.51
N GLU A 178 -16.11 16.61 -14.84
CA GLU A 178 -16.51 16.91 -16.23
C GLU A 178 -15.30 17.33 -17.10
N ILE A 179 -14.44 16.35 -17.40
CA ILE A 179 -13.18 16.58 -18.12
C ILE A 179 -13.55 16.71 -19.60
N SER A 180 -13.75 17.95 -20.03
CA SER A 180 -14.02 18.25 -21.43
C SER A 180 -12.73 18.46 -22.25
N GLU A 181 -11.61 18.77 -21.59
CA GLU A 181 -10.35 19.10 -22.24
C GLU A 181 -9.16 18.31 -21.69
N VAL A 182 -8.22 17.98 -22.60
CA VAL A 182 -6.93 17.33 -22.21
C VAL A 182 -6.19 18.10 -21.12
N ARG A 183 -6.26 19.44 -21.12
CA ARG A 183 -5.61 20.29 -20.10
C ARG A 183 -6.15 20.00 -18.70
N GLN A 184 -7.46 19.77 -18.56
CA GLN A 184 -8.10 19.47 -17.28
C GLN A 184 -7.67 18.08 -16.79
N LEU A 185 -7.61 17.09 -17.68
CA LEU A 185 -7.10 15.76 -17.35
C LEU A 185 -5.65 15.82 -16.84
N VAL A 186 -4.79 16.56 -17.54
CA VAL A 186 -3.38 16.73 -17.16
C VAL A 186 -3.28 17.45 -15.81
N ALA A 187 -4.04 18.52 -15.60
CA ALA A 187 -4.02 19.28 -14.35
C ALA A 187 -4.50 18.43 -13.16
N ALA A 188 -5.63 17.73 -13.30
CA ALA A 188 -6.14 16.81 -12.29
C ALA A 188 -5.13 15.69 -11.99
N GLY A 189 -4.55 15.10 -13.04
CA GLY A 189 -3.50 14.10 -12.90
C GLY A 189 -2.29 14.61 -12.11
N LEU A 190 -1.79 15.81 -12.43
CA LEU A 190 -0.67 16.39 -11.70
C LEU A 190 -0.99 16.64 -10.23
N ILE A 191 -2.19 17.13 -9.91
CA ILE A 191 -2.63 17.35 -8.53
C ILE A 191 -2.65 16.03 -7.77
N ILE A 192 -3.27 14.98 -8.32
CA ILE A 192 -3.32 13.66 -7.69
C ILE A 192 -1.91 13.10 -7.49
N TYR A 193 -1.02 13.26 -8.48
CA TYR A 193 0.37 12.80 -8.36
C TYR A 193 1.12 13.50 -7.22
N VAL A 194 0.97 14.82 -7.10
CA VAL A 194 1.56 15.58 -5.99
C VAL A 194 1.03 15.11 -4.63
N ILE A 195 -0.27 14.78 -4.54
CA ILE A 195 -0.86 14.22 -3.32
C ILE A 195 -0.26 12.86 -3.00
N ILE A 196 -0.07 11.96 -3.98
CA ILE A 196 0.57 10.65 -3.78
C ILE A 196 2.01 10.81 -3.30
N LEU A 197 2.79 11.72 -3.89
CA LEU A 197 4.16 11.99 -3.46
C LEU A 197 4.20 12.61 -2.05
N GLY A 198 3.26 13.50 -1.72
CA GLY A 198 3.09 14.04 -0.38
C GLY A 198 2.76 12.96 0.64
N ALA A 199 1.87 12.03 0.29
CA ALA A 199 1.53 10.86 1.09
C ALA A 199 2.75 9.93 1.29
N TYR A 200 3.56 9.72 0.25
CA TYR A 200 4.83 8.99 0.35
C TYR A 200 5.80 9.68 1.32
N ALA A 201 6.01 10.98 1.18
CA ALA A 201 6.89 11.74 2.06
C ALA A 201 6.40 11.68 3.54
N LEU A 202 5.10 11.83 3.76
CA LEU A 202 4.48 11.69 5.08
C LEU A 202 4.69 10.29 5.66
N PHE A 203 4.41 9.25 4.88
CA PHE A 203 4.62 7.87 5.29
C PHE A 203 6.08 7.60 5.67
N MET A 204 7.03 8.05 4.86
CA MET A 204 8.46 7.92 5.12
C MET A 204 8.89 8.70 6.36
N PHE A 205 8.36 9.91 6.55
CA PHE A 205 8.65 10.71 7.75
C PHE A 205 8.15 10.01 9.03
N VAL A 206 6.92 9.52 9.02
CA VAL A 206 6.32 8.84 10.18
C VAL A 206 7.08 7.54 10.49
N THR A 207 7.32 6.70 9.48
CA THR A 207 8.03 5.43 9.67
C THR A 207 9.48 5.64 10.13
N SER A 208 10.17 6.65 9.61
CA SER A 208 11.52 6.99 10.08
C SER A 208 11.56 7.36 11.56
N ARG A 209 10.53 8.05 12.06
CA ARG A 209 10.43 8.42 13.47
C ARG A 209 10.12 7.22 14.39
N ILE A 210 9.34 6.27 13.88
CA ILE A 210 9.00 5.05 14.63
C ILE A 210 10.21 4.10 14.70
N PHE A 211 10.90 3.86 13.59
CA PHE A 211 11.93 2.82 13.50
C PHE A 211 13.35 3.31 13.78
N ASN A 212 13.64 4.60 13.62
CA ASN A 212 14.99 5.13 13.83
C ASN A 212 15.52 4.98 15.27
N LYS A 213 14.64 4.78 16.25
CA LYS A 213 15.03 4.54 17.66
C LYS A 213 15.50 3.09 17.90
N GLU A 214 15.04 2.12 17.13
CA GLU A 214 15.43 0.71 17.27
C GLU A 214 16.73 0.39 16.51
N ASP A 215 16.94 0.98 15.34
CA ASP A 215 18.16 0.76 14.53
C ASP A 215 19.44 1.20 15.24
N VAL A 216 19.37 2.25 16.06
CA VAL A 216 20.51 2.68 16.87
C VAL A 216 20.87 1.64 17.92
N LYS A 217 19.89 1.02 18.57
CA LYS A 217 20.11 -0.04 19.57
C LYS A 217 20.69 -1.31 18.93
N ILE A 218 20.15 -1.75 17.79
CA ILE A 218 20.61 -2.96 17.09
C ILE A 218 22.05 -2.77 16.59
N LYS A 219 22.38 -1.60 16.03
CA LYS A 219 23.76 -1.30 15.63
C LYS A 219 24.75 -1.26 16.80
N GLU A 220 24.34 -0.82 17.97
CA GLU A 220 25.19 -0.86 19.17
C GLU A 220 25.35 -2.28 19.70
N GLU A 221 24.29 -3.08 19.77
CA GLU A 221 24.34 -4.48 20.20
C GLU A 221 25.18 -5.35 19.25
N ASP A 222 25.09 -5.16 17.94
CA ASP A 222 25.91 -5.86 16.96
C ASP A 222 27.39 -5.44 17.03
N LYS A 223 27.68 -4.15 17.27
CA LYS A 223 29.05 -3.70 17.52
C LYS A 223 29.63 -4.34 18.80
N VAL A 224 28.86 -4.41 19.87
CA VAL A 224 29.28 -5.06 21.11
C VAL A 224 29.52 -6.56 20.90
N ARG A 225 28.65 -7.26 20.15
CA ARG A 225 28.82 -8.68 19.80
C ARG A 225 30.08 -8.92 18.96
N VAL A 226 30.35 -8.10 17.95
CA VAL A 226 31.54 -8.22 17.10
C VAL A 226 32.81 -8.02 17.93
N VAL A 227 32.83 -7.02 18.83
CA VAL A 227 33.96 -6.79 19.74
C VAL A 227 34.16 -7.98 20.69
N GLN A 228 33.09 -8.52 21.28
CA GLN A 228 33.17 -9.71 22.16
C GLN A 228 33.70 -10.96 21.42
N LEU A 229 33.28 -11.17 20.18
CA LEU A 229 33.79 -12.28 19.37
C LEU A 229 35.26 -12.09 18.95
N ALA A 230 35.68 -10.86 18.69
CA ALA A 230 37.08 -10.55 18.39
C ALA A 230 37.99 -10.77 19.63
N VAL A 231 37.55 -10.36 20.81
CA VAL A 231 38.30 -10.57 22.10
C VAL A 231 38.39 -12.07 22.42
N ARG A 232 37.34 -12.87 22.17
CA ARG A 232 37.39 -14.33 22.39
C ARG A 232 38.33 -15.03 21.43
N ARG A 233 38.48 -14.56 20.18
CA ARG A 233 39.42 -15.13 19.20
C ARG A 233 40.87 -14.73 19.41
N GLY A 234 41.11 -13.64 20.08
CA GLY A 234 42.48 -13.16 20.41
C GLY A 234 43.08 -13.79 21.65
N ASN A 235 42.27 -14.51 22.45
CA ASN A 235 42.72 -15.16 23.71
C ASN A 235 42.88 -16.71 23.56
N ASN A 236 42.76 -17.24 22.37
CA ASN A 236 43.08 -18.61 22.01
C ASN A 236 44.25 -18.64 21.00
#